data_bc291848543fe87d3466f7c829788daf
#
_entry.id   bc291848543fe87d3466f7c829788daf
#
_cell.length_a   1.000
_cell.length_b   1.000
_cell.length_c   1.000
_cell.angle_alpha   90.00
_cell.angle_beta   90.00
_cell.angle_gamma   90.00
#
_symmetry.space_group_name_H-M   'P 1'
#
loop_
_entity.id
_entity.type
_entity.pdbx_description
1 polymer ?
#
loop_
_entity_poly.entity_id
_entity_poly.type
_entity_poly.pdbx_seq_one_letter_code
_entity_poly.pdbx_strand_id
1 'polypeptide(L)'
;MDEATVALIDRIAEGGLAGTVPPKADVVRLLALDPCSPEASYLEERACEVAHRVSGDTGRIAGAVGIDFAPCSMNCSFCSFGERWGVIGEEVVYTEDEVIAMVRAYVEQGATMVTLRSTEFYDLDVLQEWIADIRAQVPGSYEINMNVGELTPERAQAIWECGATSAYHVLRLREGEDTPFDPEVRIATIRAIAASPLLLGTCVEPIGPEHTDDELADGILFGLECSAYSGGVMARVPVPGTPLEHAGTISEDRLMQILAVERIVAGSQYESIGCHPPVERALYAGANSLTVEAGANPRDVEPGAEPWKGFTVAEAKGLLEKAGFAVRLPNPEPRVCPTPRLRTGERTPKPSGRCC
;
A
#
# COMPACT_ATOMS: atom_id res chain seq x y z
N MET A 1 11.14 0.53 -31.40
CA MET A 1 9.88 0.54 -30.63
C MET A 1 8.71 0.54 -31.60
N ASP A 2 7.66 -0.18 -31.24
CA ASP A 2 6.40 -0.17 -32.00
C ASP A 2 5.65 1.15 -31.75
N GLU A 3 5.37 1.90 -32.83
CA GLU A 3 4.71 3.22 -32.75
C GLU A 3 3.31 3.17 -32.12
N ALA A 4 2.57 2.08 -32.32
CA ALA A 4 1.23 1.92 -31.74
C ALA A 4 1.29 1.69 -30.24
N THR A 5 2.30 0.97 -29.75
CA THR A 5 2.53 0.76 -28.33
C THR A 5 3.00 2.06 -27.64
N VAL A 6 3.92 2.80 -28.25
CA VAL A 6 4.35 4.12 -27.73
C VAL A 6 3.15 5.06 -27.62
N ALA A 7 2.33 5.17 -28.66
CA ALA A 7 1.11 6.00 -28.64
C ALA A 7 0.09 5.55 -27.57
N LEU A 8 0.00 4.24 -27.28
CA LEU A 8 -0.84 3.72 -26.21
C LEU A 8 -0.34 4.17 -24.85
N ILE A 9 0.97 4.04 -24.58
CA ILE A 9 1.61 4.46 -23.33
C ILE A 9 1.37 5.95 -23.10
N ASP A 10 1.66 6.80 -24.10
CA ASP A 10 1.47 8.25 -23.99
C ASP A 10 0.02 8.63 -23.74
N ARG A 11 -0.92 8.01 -24.46
CA ARG A 11 -2.35 8.27 -24.26
C ARG A 11 -2.81 7.93 -22.87
N ILE A 12 -2.35 6.80 -22.29
CA ILE A 12 -2.72 6.38 -20.93
C ILE A 12 -2.08 7.31 -19.90
N ALA A 13 -0.81 7.66 -20.07
CA ALA A 13 -0.10 8.56 -19.15
C ALA A 13 -0.77 9.95 -19.09
N GLU A 14 -1.07 10.56 -20.26
CA GLU A 14 -1.75 11.86 -20.31
C GLU A 14 -3.21 11.75 -19.82
N GLY A 15 -3.90 10.65 -20.12
CA GLY A 15 -5.23 10.35 -19.61
C GLY A 15 -5.23 10.25 -18.07
N GLY A 16 -4.29 9.51 -17.47
CA GLY A 16 -4.13 9.38 -16.04
C GLY A 16 -3.84 10.72 -15.35
N LEU A 17 -2.97 11.54 -15.93
CA LEU A 17 -2.72 12.91 -15.44
C LEU A 17 -3.97 13.79 -15.49
N ALA A 18 -4.85 13.58 -16.46
CA ALA A 18 -6.15 14.24 -16.57
C ALA A 18 -7.26 13.59 -15.70
N GLY A 19 -6.94 12.53 -14.94
CA GLY A 19 -7.90 11.81 -14.10
C GLY A 19 -8.81 10.86 -14.87
N THR A 20 -8.41 10.42 -16.06
CA THR A 20 -9.16 9.47 -16.88
C THR A 20 -8.62 8.07 -16.70
N VAL A 21 -9.48 7.14 -16.28
CA VAL A 21 -9.15 5.72 -16.14
C VAL A 21 -9.30 5.04 -17.50
N PRO A 22 -8.26 4.32 -18.00
CA PRO A 22 -8.33 3.62 -19.27
C PRO A 22 -9.21 2.35 -19.20
N PRO A 23 -9.68 1.82 -20.34
CA PRO A 23 -10.30 0.51 -20.38
C PRO A 23 -9.36 -0.61 -19.92
N LYS A 24 -9.88 -1.63 -19.23
CA LYS A 24 -9.09 -2.79 -18.75
C LYS A 24 -8.25 -3.43 -19.86
N ALA A 25 -8.80 -3.56 -21.07
CA ALA A 25 -8.09 -4.14 -22.22
C ALA A 25 -6.78 -3.39 -22.56
N ASP A 26 -6.73 -2.08 -22.34
CA ASP A 26 -5.53 -1.29 -22.59
C ASP A 26 -4.50 -1.49 -21.45
N VAL A 27 -4.96 -1.65 -20.20
CA VAL A 27 -4.10 -1.99 -19.05
C VAL A 27 -3.45 -3.37 -19.28
N VAL A 28 -4.25 -4.38 -19.63
CA VAL A 28 -3.78 -5.73 -19.96
C VAL A 28 -2.74 -5.72 -21.10
N ARG A 29 -2.96 -4.90 -22.14
CA ARG A 29 -1.99 -4.77 -23.23
C ARG A 29 -0.62 -4.25 -22.75
N LEU A 30 -0.59 -3.33 -21.82
CA LEU A 30 0.67 -2.82 -21.23
C LEU A 30 1.33 -3.86 -20.33
N LEU A 31 0.53 -4.59 -19.56
CA LEU A 31 1.02 -5.68 -18.72
C LEU A 31 1.56 -6.86 -19.55
N ALA A 32 1.06 -7.07 -20.76
CA ALA A 32 1.50 -8.13 -21.66
C ALA A 32 2.79 -7.81 -22.45
N LEU A 33 3.37 -6.64 -22.31
CA LEU A 33 4.66 -6.32 -22.92
C LEU A 33 5.76 -7.21 -22.31
N ASP A 34 6.76 -7.55 -23.13
CA ASP A 34 7.98 -8.16 -22.61
C ASP A 34 8.66 -7.15 -21.64
N PRO A 35 8.84 -7.50 -20.35
CA PRO A 35 9.43 -6.59 -19.37
C PRO A 35 10.85 -6.12 -19.71
N CYS A 36 11.56 -6.83 -20.58
CA CYS A 36 12.90 -6.49 -21.06
C CYS A 36 12.88 -5.75 -22.40
N SER A 37 11.72 -5.41 -22.95
CA SER A 37 11.59 -4.72 -24.24
C SER A 37 11.93 -3.23 -24.16
N PRO A 38 12.29 -2.60 -25.28
CA PRO A 38 12.42 -1.15 -25.34
C PRO A 38 11.12 -0.40 -24.99
N GLU A 39 9.96 -1.00 -25.28
CA GLU A 39 8.64 -0.46 -24.94
C GLU A 39 8.40 -0.46 -23.44
N ALA A 40 8.84 -1.51 -22.71
CA ALA A 40 8.78 -1.54 -21.25
C ALA A 40 9.70 -0.48 -20.61
N SER A 41 10.90 -0.28 -21.16
CA SER A 41 11.81 0.80 -20.73
C SER A 41 11.19 2.18 -20.94
N TYR A 42 10.52 2.40 -22.07
CA TYR A 42 9.80 3.64 -22.35
C TYR A 42 8.62 3.85 -21.40
N LEU A 43 7.90 2.77 -21.07
CA LEU A 43 6.82 2.79 -20.08
C LEU A 43 7.32 3.22 -18.69
N GLU A 44 8.47 2.70 -18.24
CA GLU A 44 9.10 3.11 -16.97
C GLU A 44 9.50 4.59 -16.99
N GLU A 45 10.09 5.08 -18.08
CA GLU A 45 10.44 6.50 -18.25
C GLU A 45 9.21 7.41 -18.14
N ARG A 46 8.12 7.06 -18.85
CA ARG A 46 6.86 7.81 -18.78
C ARG A 46 6.22 7.76 -17.40
N ALA A 47 6.30 6.62 -16.71
CA ALA A 47 5.81 6.48 -15.34
C ALA A 47 6.60 7.35 -14.35
N CYS A 48 7.92 7.43 -14.51
CA CYS A 48 8.78 8.32 -13.73
C CYS A 48 8.36 9.79 -13.92
N GLU A 49 8.16 10.24 -15.17
CA GLU A 49 7.67 11.60 -15.46
C GLU A 49 6.30 11.89 -14.81
N VAL A 50 5.37 10.92 -14.89
CA VAL A 50 4.06 11.04 -14.23
C VAL A 50 4.23 11.17 -12.72
N ALA A 51 5.11 10.36 -12.10
CA ALA A 51 5.39 10.43 -10.66
C ALA A 51 5.87 11.82 -10.24
N HIS A 52 6.83 12.39 -10.94
CA HIS A 52 7.34 13.75 -10.69
C HIS A 52 6.24 14.81 -10.86
N ARG A 53 5.46 14.75 -11.93
CA ARG A 53 4.37 15.71 -12.20
C ARG A 53 3.26 15.65 -11.14
N VAL A 54 2.85 14.46 -10.72
CA VAL A 54 1.78 14.27 -9.73
C VAL A 54 2.21 14.69 -8.34
N SER A 55 3.43 14.31 -7.94
CA SER A 55 3.96 14.59 -6.59
C SER A 55 4.52 15.99 -6.43
N GLY A 56 4.75 16.73 -7.54
CA GLY A 56 5.51 17.99 -7.51
C GLY A 56 6.91 17.77 -6.93
N ASP A 57 7.60 16.74 -7.45
CA ASP A 57 8.93 16.30 -7.01
C ASP A 57 9.01 15.97 -5.51
N THR A 58 7.89 15.57 -4.90
CA THR A 58 7.87 15.21 -3.48
C THR A 58 7.92 13.69 -3.30
N GLY A 59 8.89 13.24 -2.51
CA GLY A 59 9.00 11.86 -2.03
C GLY A 59 8.42 11.68 -0.64
N ARG A 60 7.95 10.46 -0.34
CA ARG A 60 7.43 10.07 0.96
C ARG A 60 8.27 8.97 1.60
N ILE A 61 8.39 9.01 2.91
CA ILE A 61 8.97 7.93 3.71
C ILE A 61 7.90 7.47 4.70
N ALA A 62 7.50 6.22 4.57
CA ALA A 62 6.55 5.57 5.45
C ALA A 62 7.30 4.68 6.46
N GLY A 63 7.14 4.93 7.75
CA GLY A 63 7.62 4.07 8.81
C GLY A 63 6.54 3.06 9.20
N ALA A 64 6.73 1.77 8.92
CA ALA A 64 5.80 0.74 9.32
C ALA A 64 6.24 0.10 10.65
N VAL A 65 5.34 0.12 11.64
CA VAL A 65 5.52 -0.50 12.95
C VAL A 65 4.60 -1.71 13.06
N GLY A 66 5.18 -2.91 13.09
CA GLY A 66 4.43 -4.14 13.35
C GLY A 66 4.26 -4.33 14.86
N ILE A 67 3.02 -4.40 15.33
CA ILE A 67 2.66 -4.37 16.75
C ILE A 67 2.77 -5.75 17.38
N ASP A 68 2.40 -6.79 16.64
CA ASP A 68 2.33 -8.15 17.14
C ASP A 68 2.96 -9.16 16.18
N PHE A 69 3.82 -10.01 16.73
CA PHE A 69 4.37 -11.20 16.09
C PHE A 69 3.69 -12.40 16.75
N ALA A 70 2.50 -12.76 16.25
CA ALA A 70 1.64 -13.75 16.87
C ALA A 70 0.95 -14.63 15.81
N PRO A 71 0.62 -15.88 16.15
CA PRO A 71 -0.16 -16.74 15.26
C PRO A 71 -1.50 -16.09 14.90
N CYS A 72 -1.85 -16.15 13.61
CA CYS A 72 -3.07 -15.60 13.06
C CYS A 72 -3.93 -16.72 12.47
N SER A 73 -5.17 -16.83 12.91
CA SER A 73 -6.11 -17.87 12.44
C SER A 73 -6.58 -17.66 11.00
N MET A 74 -6.23 -16.55 10.35
CA MET A 74 -6.53 -16.34 8.94
C MET A 74 -5.71 -17.24 8.00
N ASN A 75 -4.55 -17.71 8.40
CA ASN A 75 -3.79 -18.71 7.66
C ASN A 75 -3.59 -18.38 6.17
N CYS A 76 -3.24 -17.12 5.85
CA CYS A 76 -2.89 -16.73 4.48
C CYS A 76 -1.68 -17.56 4.01
N SER A 77 -1.78 -18.15 2.82
CA SER A 77 -0.82 -19.15 2.30
C SER A 77 0.60 -18.62 2.08
N PHE A 78 0.81 -17.31 2.14
CA PHE A 78 2.08 -16.61 1.97
C PHE A 78 2.60 -15.93 3.25
N CYS A 79 1.84 -15.99 4.35
CA CYS A 79 2.13 -15.21 5.57
C CYS A 79 2.71 -16.11 6.66
N SER A 80 3.83 -15.69 7.26
CA SER A 80 4.46 -16.42 8.37
C SER A 80 3.58 -16.53 9.62
N PHE A 81 2.62 -15.63 9.78
CA PHE A 81 1.75 -15.59 10.95
C PHE A 81 0.64 -16.66 10.94
N GLY A 82 0.44 -17.38 9.83
CA GLY A 82 -0.57 -18.43 9.79
C GLY A 82 -0.33 -19.48 10.88
N GLU A 83 -1.27 -19.63 11.82
CA GLU A 83 -1.15 -20.56 12.97
C GLU A 83 -0.98 -22.02 12.51
N ARG A 84 -1.57 -22.39 11.34
CA ARG A 84 -1.47 -23.75 10.77
C ARG A 84 -0.08 -24.07 10.25
N TRP A 85 0.72 -23.06 9.94
CA TRP A 85 2.05 -23.28 9.39
C TRP A 85 3.07 -23.55 10.49
N GLY A 86 2.80 -23.11 11.73
CA GLY A 86 3.70 -23.30 12.87
C GLY A 86 5.05 -22.59 12.72
N VAL A 87 5.10 -21.53 11.90
CA VAL A 87 6.33 -20.75 11.69
C VAL A 87 6.65 -19.90 12.91
N ILE A 88 5.63 -19.35 13.57
CA ILE A 88 5.80 -18.57 14.78
C ILE A 88 6.11 -19.51 15.98
N GLY A 89 7.32 -19.45 16.49
CA GLY A 89 7.75 -20.24 17.66
C GLY A 89 7.57 -19.53 18.99
N GLU A 90 7.76 -18.23 19.01
CA GLU A 90 7.62 -17.37 20.20
C GLU A 90 6.80 -16.14 19.84
N GLU A 91 5.75 -15.88 20.61
CA GLU A 91 4.90 -14.72 20.41
C GLU A 91 5.54 -13.47 21.03
N VAL A 92 5.52 -12.36 20.30
CA VAL A 92 5.93 -11.06 20.78
C VAL A 92 4.83 -10.05 20.46
N VAL A 93 4.31 -9.43 21.51
CA VAL A 93 3.39 -8.29 21.38
C VAL A 93 4.09 -7.08 22.01
N TYR A 94 4.33 -6.05 21.20
CA TYR A 94 4.97 -4.85 21.68
C TYR A 94 4.03 -4.07 22.59
N THR A 95 4.59 -3.50 23.65
CA THR A 95 3.87 -2.61 24.56
C THR A 95 3.61 -1.26 23.90
N GLU A 96 2.66 -0.51 24.43
CA GLU A 96 2.36 0.85 23.98
C GLU A 96 3.60 1.76 23.98
N ASP A 97 4.38 1.74 25.07
CA ASP A 97 5.60 2.54 25.19
C ASP A 97 6.63 2.20 24.11
N GLU A 98 6.80 0.92 23.77
CA GLU A 98 7.69 0.48 22.70
C GLU A 98 7.19 0.95 21.32
N VAL A 99 5.88 0.87 21.06
CA VAL A 99 5.29 1.36 19.82
C VAL A 99 5.43 2.88 19.71
N ILE A 100 5.15 3.63 20.77
CA ILE A 100 5.34 5.08 20.82
C ILE A 100 6.81 5.46 20.60
N ALA A 101 7.75 4.70 21.16
CA ALA A 101 9.19 4.94 20.96
C ALA A 101 9.59 4.72 19.47
N MET A 102 9.09 3.66 18.82
CA MET A 102 9.33 3.41 17.39
C MET A 102 8.72 4.51 16.52
N VAL A 103 7.48 4.93 16.80
CA VAL A 103 6.83 6.04 16.07
C VAL A 103 7.62 7.33 16.22
N ARG A 104 8.04 7.66 17.46
CA ARG A 104 8.86 8.85 17.74
C ARG A 104 10.16 8.83 16.95
N ALA A 105 10.86 7.70 16.95
CA ALA A 105 12.10 7.55 16.21
C ALA A 105 11.91 7.76 14.69
N TYR A 106 10.84 7.26 14.12
CA TYR A 106 10.50 7.52 12.71
C TYR A 106 10.24 8.99 12.42
N VAL A 107 9.40 9.63 13.24
CA VAL A 107 9.03 11.05 13.06
C VAL A 107 10.25 11.97 13.21
N GLU A 108 11.09 11.73 14.23
CA GLU A 108 12.31 12.50 14.47
C GLU A 108 13.35 12.35 13.34
N GLN A 109 13.38 11.18 12.69
CA GLN A 109 14.23 10.94 11.53
C GLN A 109 13.67 11.51 10.22
N GLY A 110 12.42 11.94 10.20
CA GLY A 110 11.80 12.61 9.06
C GLY A 110 10.84 11.73 8.25
N ALA A 111 10.35 10.63 8.79
CA ALA A 111 9.24 9.91 8.19
C ALA A 111 8.00 10.81 8.13
N THR A 112 7.30 10.79 6.99
CA THR A 112 6.11 11.63 6.75
C THR A 112 4.82 10.90 7.08
N MET A 113 4.88 9.59 7.18
CA MET A 113 3.77 8.70 7.55
C MET A 113 4.29 7.61 8.49
N VAL A 114 3.47 7.22 9.45
CA VAL A 114 3.72 6.03 10.27
C VAL A 114 2.53 5.10 10.13
N THR A 115 2.80 3.84 9.78
CA THR A 115 1.79 2.79 9.68
C THR A 115 1.84 1.92 10.93
N LEU A 116 0.73 1.82 11.65
CA LEU A 116 0.52 0.83 12.70
C LEU A 116 -0.06 -0.43 12.06
N ARG A 117 0.67 -1.53 12.12
CA ARG A 117 0.29 -2.81 11.50
C ARG A 117 0.12 -3.89 12.56
N SER A 118 -1.03 -4.56 12.55
CA SER A 118 -1.34 -5.67 13.45
C SER A 118 -1.77 -6.91 12.68
N THR A 119 -1.85 -8.04 13.38
CA THR A 119 -2.59 -9.21 12.91
C THR A 119 -4.08 -8.89 12.79
N GLU A 120 -4.82 -9.76 12.10
CA GLU A 120 -6.24 -9.54 11.75
C GLU A 120 -7.14 -9.31 12.96
N PHE A 121 -6.90 -10.00 14.06
CA PHE A 121 -7.79 -10.04 15.22
C PHE A 121 -7.26 -9.24 16.42
N TYR A 122 -6.32 -8.33 16.18
CA TYR A 122 -5.84 -7.43 17.24
C TYR A 122 -6.96 -6.53 17.74
N ASP A 123 -6.95 -6.23 19.04
CA ASP A 123 -7.99 -5.41 19.67
C ASP A 123 -7.91 -3.95 19.18
N LEU A 124 -8.92 -3.56 18.40
CA LEU A 124 -9.00 -2.22 17.82
C LEU A 124 -9.34 -1.15 18.87
N ASP A 125 -9.93 -1.49 20.00
CA ASP A 125 -10.21 -0.52 21.08
C ASP A 125 -8.89 -0.10 21.74
N VAL A 126 -7.99 -1.06 21.96
CA VAL A 126 -6.62 -0.77 22.43
C VAL A 126 -5.87 0.13 21.44
N LEU A 127 -5.96 -0.17 20.13
CA LEU A 127 -5.30 0.65 19.11
C LEU A 127 -5.85 2.08 19.03
N GLN A 128 -7.13 2.29 19.29
CA GLN A 128 -7.69 3.64 19.33
C GLN A 128 -7.11 4.46 20.48
N GLU A 129 -6.93 3.87 21.66
CA GLU A 129 -6.27 4.52 22.78
C GLU A 129 -4.83 4.89 22.41
N TRP A 130 -4.08 3.96 21.84
CA TRP A 130 -2.70 4.20 21.42
C TRP A 130 -2.56 5.29 20.36
N ILE A 131 -3.48 5.39 19.41
CA ILE A 131 -3.46 6.48 18.41
C ILE A 131 -3.57 7.85 19.11
N ALA A 132 -4.46 7.98 20.09
CA ALA A 132 -4.63 9.22 20.83
C ALA A 132 -3.36 9.55 21.66
N ASP A 133 -2.77 8.56 22.29
CA ASP A 133 -1.54 8.73 23.08
C ASP A 133 -0.32 9.02 22.21
N ILE A 134 -0.20 8.38 21.04
CA ILE A 134 0.81 8.72 20.02
C ILE A 134 0.69 10.19 19.62
N ARG A 135 -0.53 10.68 19.32
CA ARG A 135 -0.75 12.09 18.97
C ARG A 135 -0.39 13.06 20.08
N ALA A 136 -0.66 12.66 21.34
CA ALA A 136 -0.34 13.47 22.51
C ALA A 136 1.18 13.52 22.80
N GLN A 137 1.88 12.40 22.59
CA GLN A 137 3.28 12.24 23.01
C GLN A 137 4.30 12.47 21.90
N VAL A 138 3.90 12.34 20.63
CA VAL A 138 4.75 12.53 19.46
C VAL A 138 4.16 13.65 18.59
N PRO A 139 4.51 14.92 18.86
CA PRO A 139 3.98 16.04 18.09
C PRO A 139 4.52 16.04 16.65
N GLY A 140 3.71 16.55 15.71
CA GLY A 140 4.08 16.66 14.29
C GLY A 140 2.87 16.52 13.37
N SER A 141 3.07 16.81 12.09
CA SER A 141 2.01 16.72 11.06
C SER A 141 2.09 15.45 10.22
N TYR A 142 2.76 14.41 10.70
CA TYR A 142 2.86 13.12 10.04
C TYR A 142 1.50 12.41 9.97
N GLU A 143 1.34 11.58 8.96
CA GLU A 143 0.16 10.72 8.84
C GLU A 143 0.27 9.51 9.78
N ILE A 144 -0.85 9.12 10.42
CA ILE A 144 -0.98 7.80 11.07
C ILE A 144 -1.87 6.97 10.17
N ASN A 145 -1.29 5.92 9.61
CA ASN A 145 -1.95 4.98 8.73
C ASN A 145 -2.21 3.68 9.48
N MET A 146 -3.41 3.13 9.34
CA MET A 146 -3.81 1.88 9.98
C MET A 146 -3.74 0.73 8.97
N ASN A 147 -3.01 -0.34 9.31
CA ASN A 147 -3.01 -1.60 8.57
C ASN A 147 -3.41 -2.71 9.54
N VAL A 148 -4.70 -2.88 9.69
CA VAL A 148 -5.34 -3.70 10.72
C VAL A 148 -6.41 -4.59 10.11
N GLY A 149 -7.12 -5.38 10.90
CA GLY A 149 -8.24 -6.20 10.47
C GLY A 149 -9.42 -5.41 9.91
N GLU A 150 -10.56 -6.09 9.77
CA GLU A 150 -11.74 -5.56 9.10
C GLU A 150 -12.37 -4.38 9.87
N LEU A 151 -12.83 -3.39 9.12
CA LEU A 151 -13.43 -2.16 9.66
C LEU A 151 -14.88 -2.00 9.22
N THR A 152 -15.77 -1.75 10.18
CA THR A 152 -17.11 -1.21 9.89
C THR A 152 -17.04 0.31 9.65
N PRO A 153 -18.06 0.95 9.04
CA PRO A 153 -18.10 2.39 8.90
C PRO A 153 -17.96 3.14 10.22
N GLU A 154 -18.58 2.63 11.29
CA GLU A 154 -18.51 3.23 12.64
C GLU A 154 -17.10 3.13 13.21
N ARG A 155 -16.42 1.99 12.98
CA ARG A 155 -15.04 1.78 13.44
C ARG A 155 -14.06 2.67 12.66
N ALA A 156 -14.24 2.80 11.35
CA ALA A 156 -13.42 3.69 10.52
C ALA A 156 -13.56 5.16 10.98
N GLN A 157 -14.78 5.59 11.32
CA GLN A 157 -15.04 6.91 11.87
C GLN A 157 -14.36 7.10 13.25
N ALA A 158 -14.49 6.12 14.15
CA ALA A 158 -13.90 6.20 15.49
C ALA A 158 -12.36 6.26 15.44
N ILE A 159 -11.72 5.46 14.59
CA ILE A 159 -10.27 5.48 14.38
C ILE A 159 -9.80 6.85 13.88
N TRP A 160 -10.55 7.46 12.94
CA TRP A 160 -10.26 8.81 12.48
C TRP A 160 -10.38 9.85 13.61
N GLU A 161 -11.42 9.76 14.44
CA GLU A 161 -11.64 10.68 15.58
C GLU A 161 -10.52 10.58 16.62
N CYS A 162 -9.88 9.41 16.76
CA CYS A 162 -8.70 9.24 17.62
C CYS A 162 -7.41 9.83 17.03
N GLY A 163 -7.41 10.25 15.76
CA GLY A 163 -6.28 10.92 15.13
C GLY A 163 -5.57 10.16 14.02
N ALA A 164 -6.05 8.98 13.60
CA ALA A 164 -5.59 8.35 12.36
C ALA A 164 -5.99 9.21 11.15
N THR A 165 -5.18 9.16 10.08
CA THR A 165 -5.39 9.98 8.87
C THR A 165 -5.73 9.12 7.66
N SER A 166 -5.28 7.87 7.66
CA SER A 166 -5.46 6.94 6.57
C SER A 166 -5.59 5.51 7.07
N ALA A 167 -6.10 4.65 6.23
CA ALA A 167 -6.09 3.22 6.45
C ALA A 167 -5.66 2.52 5.15
N TYR A 168 -4.78 1.56 5.30
CA TYR A 168 -4.34 0.66 4.24
C TYR A 168 -5.17 -0.61 4.31
N HIS A 169 -5.90 -0.90 3.24
CA HIS A 169 -6.65 -2.14 3.13
C HIS A 169 -6.70 -2.61 1.68
N VAL A 170 -6.54 -3.92 1.47
CA VAL A 170 -6.32 -4.50 0.14
C VAL A 170 -7.26 -5.65 -0.10
N LEU A 171 -7.87 -5.70 -1.29
CA LEU A 171 -8.37 -6.94 -1.85
C LEU A 171 -7.18 -7.64 -2.50
N ARG A 172 -6.65 -8.67 -1.85
CA ARG A 172 -5.44 -9.36 -2.31
C ARG A 172 -5.71 -10.15 -3.59
N LEU A 173 -4.66 -10.31 -4.38
CA LEU A 173 -4.72 -11.23 -5.52
C LEU A 173 -5.10 -12.63 -5.00
N ARG A 174 -6.10 -13.25 -5.65
CA ARG A 174 -6.69 -14.54 -5.25
C ARG A 174 -7.19 -14.57 -3.81
N GLU A 175 -7.81 -13.46 -3.37
CA GLU A 175 -8.54 -13.44 -2.10
C GLU A 175 -9.64 -14.52 -2.13
N GLY A 176 -9.73 -15.32 -1.08
CA GLY A 176 -10.63 -16.49 -1.01
C GLY A 176 -10.01 -17.80 -1.51
N GLU A 177 -8.87 -17.76 -2.24
CA GLU A 177 -8.10 -18.93 -2.67
C GLU A 177 -6.81 -19.08 -1.86
N ASP A 178 -5.93 -18.09 -1.95
CA ASP A 178 -4.66 -18.05 -1.20
C ASP A 178 -4.83 -17.51 0.22
N THR A 179 -5.97 -16.94 0.52
CA THR A 179 -6.41 -16.54 1.85
C THR A 179 -7.79 -17.11 2.13
N PRO A 180 -8.15 -17.40 3.39
CA PRO A 180 -9.49 -17.86 3.74
C PRO A 180 -10.52 -16.72 3.89
N PHE A 181 -10.15 -15.48 3.52
CA PHE A 181 -11.09 -14.36 3.58
C PHE A 181 -12.17 -14.45 2.52
N ASP A 182 -13.40 -14.09 2.91
CA ASP A 182 -14.44 -13.79 1.94
C ASP A 182 -14.11 -12.46 1.25
N PRO A 183 -13.93 -12.43 -0.07
CA PRO A 183 -13.66 -11.20 -0.80
C PRO A 183 -14.67 -10.08 -0.54
N GLU A 184 -15.96 -10.42 -0.32
CA GLU A 184 -16.99 -9.43 -0.05
C GLU A 184 -16.79 -8.73 1.30
N VAL A 185 -16.24 -9.40 2.30
CA VAL A 185 -15.90 -8.79 3.60
C VAL A 185 -14.77 -7.77 3.42
N ARG A 186 -13.72 -8.12 2.67
CA ARG A 186 -12.64 -7.20 2.31
C ARG A 186 -13.16 -5.97 1.56
N ILE A 187 -13.98 -6.20 0.55
CA ILE A 187 -14.60 -5.14 -0.24
C ILE A 187 -15.47 -4.22 0.64
N ALA A 188 -16.20 -4.79 1.59
CA ALA A 188 -17.02 -4.01 2.53
C ALA A 188 -16.14 -3.08 3.40
N THR A 189 -15.02 -3.57 3.93
CA THR A 189 -14.06 -2.75 4.69
C THR A 189 -13.44 -1.65 3.82
N ILE A 190 -12.99 -1.97 2.61
CA ILE A 190 -12.44 -0.98 1.67
C ILE A 190 -13.45 0.13 1.40
N ARG A 191 -14.73 -0.24 1.17
CA ARG A 191 -15.81 0.73 0.97
C ARG A 191 -16.12 1.54 2.23
N ALA A 192 -16.05 0.93 3.41
CA ALA A 192 -16.22 1.62 4.69
C ALA A 192 -15.14 2.69 4.90
N ILE A 193 -13.87 2.36 4.63
CA ILE A 193 -12.77 3.31 4.68
C ILE A 193 -12.98 4.43 3.66
N ALA A 194 -13.26 4.08 2.40
CA ALA A 194 -13.47 5.05 1.32
C ALA A 194 -14.67 6.01 1.56
N ALA A 195 -15.66 5.58 2.34
CA ALA A 195 -16.82 6.38 2.73
C ALA A 195 -16.59 7.21 4.00
N SER A 196 -15.52 6.96 4.75
CA SER A 196 -15.13 7.67 5.97
C SER A 196 -14.22 8.88 5.66
N PRO A 197 -13.86 9.68 6.67
CA PRO A 197 -12.84 10.72 6.50
C PRO A 197 -11.39 10.18 6.33
N LEU A 198 -11.14 8.90 6.58
CA LEU A 198 -9.84 8.28 6.36
C LEU A 198 -9.48 8.25 4.87
N LEU A 199 -8.23 8.49 4.57
CA LEU A 199 -7.70 8.28 3.23
C LEU A 199 -7.44 6.78 3.01
N LEU A 200 -7.95 6.21 1.92
CA LEU A 200 -7.73 4.80 1.57
C LEU A 200 -6.39 4.63 0.86
N GLY A 201 -5.49 3.84 1.43
CA GLY A 201 -4.32 3.30 0.74
C GLY A 201 -4.57 1.86 0.27
N THR A 202 -4.05 1.50 -0.89
CA THR A 202 -4.17 0.14 -1.46
C THR A 202 -2.85 -0.34 -2.07
N CYS A 203 -2.84 -1.59 -2.57
CA CYS A 203 -1.69 -2.19 -3.23
C CYS A 203 -2.15 -3.34 -4.13
N VAL A 204 -1.42 -3.61 -5.19
CA VAL A 204 -1.54 -4.87 -5.93
C VAL A 204 -0.61 -5.87 -5.27
N GLU A 205 -1.17 -6.83 -4.51
CA GLU A 205 -0.41 -7.76 -3.68
C GLU A 205 -1.13 -9.07 -3.36
N PRO A 206 -0.38 -10.10 -2.94
CA PRO A 206 1.04 -10.32 -3.15
C PRO A 206 1.30 -10.90 -4.54
N ILE A 207 2.14 -10.27 -5.36
CA ILE A 207 2.35 -10.66 -6.75
C ILE A 207 3.32 -11.84 -6.83
N GLY A 208 2.87 -12.94 -7.40
CA GLY A 208 3.67 -14.11 -7.75
C GLY A 208 3.64 -14.39 -9.26
N PRO A 209 4.49 -15.31 -9.78
CA PRO A 209 4.57 -15.63 -11.20
C PRO A 209 3.31 -16.28 -11.78
N GLU A 210 2.42 -16.76 -10.95
CA GLU A 210 1.16 -17.39 -11.34
C GLU A 210 0.04 -16.39 -11.66
N HIS A 211 0.19 -15.12 -11.28
CA HIS A 211 -0.84 -14.12 -11.52
C HIS A 211 -0.85 -13.66 -12.98
N THR A 212 -2.02 -13.65 -13.56
CA THR A 212 -2.25 -13.24 -14.95
C THR A 212 -2.30 -11.71 -15.07
N ASP A 213 -2.06 -11.21 -16.29
CA ASP A 213 -2.21 -9.78 -16.60
C ASP A 213 -3.64 -9.27 -16.34
N ASP A 214 -4.62 -10.16 -16.47
CA ASP A 214 -6.03 -9.85 -16.24
C ASP A 214 -6.34 -9.64 -14.76
N GLU A 215 -5.79 -10.51 -13.86
CA GLU A 215 -5.88 -10.37 -12.41
C GLU A 215 -5.15 -9.10 -11.91
N LEU A 216 -3.97 -8.82 -12.46
CA LEU A 216 -3.20 -7.61 -12.12
C LEU A 216 -3.94 -6.33 -12.55
N ALA A 217 -4.53 -6.34 -13.75
CA ALA A 217 -5.33 -5.22 -14.23
C ALA A 217 -6.57 -4.98 -13.36
N ASP A 218 -7.24 -6.04 -12.90
CA ASP A 218 -8.37 -5.92 -11.97
C ASP A 218 -7.93 -5.29 -10.64
N GLY A 219 -6.79 -5.71 -10.07
CA GLY A 219 -6.26 -5.12 -8.84
C GLY A 219 -5.96 -3.61 -8.97
N ILE A 220 -5.29 -3.21 -10.06
CA ILE A 220 -5.00 -1.79 -10.35
C ILE A 220 -6.30 -0.99 -10.47
N LEU A 221 -7.25 -1.47 -11.27
CA LEU A 221 -8.50 -0.75 -11.54
C LEU A 221 -9.44 -0.71 -10.33
N PHE A 222 -9.47 -1.77 -9.51
CA PHE A 222 -10.28 -1.81 -8.30
C PHE A 222 -9.87 -0.74 -7.28
N GLY A 223 -8.58 -0.53 -7.06
CA GLY A 223 -8.09 0.56 -6.20
C GLY A 223 -8.56 1.94 -6.67
N LEU A 224 -8.56 2.17 -7.98
CA LEU A 224 -9.06 3.42 -8.56
C LEU A 224 -10.58 3.57 -8.43
N GLU A 225 -11.34 2.49 -8.63
CA GLU A 225 -12.79 2.46 -8.42
C GLU A 225 -13.16 2.83 -6.98
N CYS A 226 -12.41 2.31 -6.01
CA CYS A 226 -12.60 2.60 -4.59
C CYS A 226 -12.06 3.98 -4.17
N SER A 227 -11.53 4.77 -5.11
CA SER A 227 -11.02 6.13 -4.83
C SER A 227 -9.84 6.17 -3.86
N ALA A 228 -9.00 5.16 -3.89
CA ALA A 228 -7.76 5.19 -3.13
C ALA A 228 -6.93 6.44 -3.48
N TYR A 229 -6.23 6.98 -2.48
CA TYR A 229 -5.35 8.15 -2.64
C TYR A 229 -3.89 7.76 -2.87
N SER A 230 -3.55 6.53 -2.54
CA SER A 230 -2.22 5.96 -2.74
C SER A 230 -2.30 4.51 -3.15
N GLY A 231 -1.32 4.07 -3.90
CA GLY A 231 -1.20 2.71 -4.38
C GLY A 231 0.18 2.12 -4.16
N GLY A 232 0.40 0.97 -4.74
CA GLY A 232 1.68 0.30 -4.72
C GLY A 232 1.62 -1.08 -5.33
N VAL A 233 2.80 -1.66 -5.51
CA VAL A 233 2.96 -3.05 -5.93
C VAL A 233 3.82 -3.79 -4.92
N MET A 234 3.44 -5.02 -4.58
CA MET A 234 4.23 -5.85 -3.68
C MET A 234 4.46 -7.23 -4.26
N ALA A 235 5.71 -7.56 -4.54
CA ALA A 235 6.10 -8.92 -4.90
C ALA A 235 5.95 -9.85 -3.69
N ARG A 236 5.43 -11.06 -3.93
CA ARG A 236 5.45 -12.09 -2.91
C ARG A 236 6.88 -12.48 -2.58
N VAL A 237 7.21 -12.45 -1.29
CA VAL A 237 8.46 -12.96 -0.76
C VAL A 237 8.23 -14.39 -0.29
N PRO A 238 9.06 -15.38 -0.70
CA PRO A 238 8.98 -16.74 -0.18
C PRO A 238 9.21 -16.74 1.33
N VAL A 239 8.29 -17.36 2.07
CA VAL A 239 8.40 -17.50 3.52
C VAL A 239 8.53 -18.98 3.85
N PRO A 240 9.66 -19.42 4.46
CA PRO A 240 9.86 -20.81 4.84
C PRO A 240 8.73 -21.35 5.72
N GLY A 241 8.27 -22.56 5.41
CA GLY A 241 7.20 -23.24 6.14
C GLY A 241 5.79 -22.87 5.71
N THR A 242 5.60 -21.89 4.81
CA THR A 242 4.27 -21.54 4.30
C THR A 242 3.92 -22.33 3.03
N PRO A 243 2.63 -22.50 2.69
CA PRO A 243 2.23 -23.23 1.48
C PRO A 243 2.79 -22.67 0.17
N LEU A 244 2.99 -21.36 0.06
CA LEU A 244 3.52 -20.71 -1.14
C LEU A 244 5.05 -20.47 -1.11
N GLU A 245 5.79 -21.10 -0.17
CA GLU A 245 7.25 -21.00 -0.09
C GLU A 245 7.94 -21.28 -1.43
N HIS A 246 7.45 -22.30 -2.17
CA HIS A 246 8.07 -22.77 -3.42
C HIS A 246 7.33 -22.32 -4.68
N ALA A 247 6.36 -21.43 -4.57
CA ALA A 247 5.59 -20.95 -5.73
C ALA A 247 6.35 -19.96 -6.63
N GLY A 248 7.58 -19.61 -6.23
CA GLY A 248 8.46 -18.72 -6.99
C GLY A 248 8.22 -17.25 -6.73
N THR A 249 9.07 -16.43 -7.35
CA THR A 249 9.02 -14.94 -7.29
C THR A 249 9.01 -14.40 -8.71
N ILE A 250 8.42 -13.21 -8.88
CA ILE A 250 8.52 -12.48 -10.14
C ILE A 250 9.92 -11.84 -10.27
N SER A 251 10.35 -11.55 -11.49
CA SER A 251 11.57 -10.79 -11.73
C SER A 251 11.41 -9.32 -11.35
N GLU A 252 12.51 -8.64 -11.06
CA GLU A 252 12.49 -7.20 -10.84
C GLU A 252 11.96 -6.43 -12.06
N ASP A 253 12.36 -6.84 -13.29
CA ASP A 253 11.85 -6.23 -14.51
C ASP A 253 10.32 -6.32 -14.61
N ARG A 254 9.75 -7.47 -14.26
CA ARG A 254 8.29 -7.63 -14.23
C ARG A 254 7.63 -6.77 -13.16
N LEU A 255 8.21 -6.68 -11.96
CA LEU A 255 7.69 -5.83 -10.89
C LEU A 255 7.73 -4.35 -11.30
N MET A 256 8.80 -3.88 -11.92
CA MET A 256 8.92 -2.51 -12.42
C MET A 256 7.90 -2.21 -13.52
N GLN A 257 7.67 -3.15 -14.44
CA GLN A 257 6.64 -3.01 -15.45
C GLN A 257 5.24 -2.84 -14.83
N ILE A 258 4.87 -3.69 -13.84
CA ILE A 258 3.56 -3.61 -13.17
C ILE A 258 3.43 -2.27 -12.43
N LEU A 259 4.48 -1.84 -11.73
CA LEU A 259 4.56 -0.54 -11.06
C LEU A 259 4.34 0.61 -12.03
N ALA A 260 5.02 0.58 -13.17
CA ALA A 260 4.94 1.62 -14.19
C ALA A 260 3.54 1.69 -14.81
N VAL A 261 2.91 0.53 -15.06
CA VAL A 261 1.50 0.47 -15.51
C VAL A 261 0.58 1.10 -14.47
N GLU A 262 0.69 0.70 -13.17
CA GLU A 262 -0.13 1.29 -12.12
C GLU A 262 0.06 2.81 -12.05
N ARG A 263 1.30 3.32 -12.14
CA ARG A 263 1.56 4.77 -12.08
C ARG A 263 0.89 5.54 -13.19
N ILE A 264 1.04 5.13 -14.45
CA ILE A 264 0.45 5.88 -15.57
C ILE A 264 -1.08 5.76 -15.63
N VAL A 265 -1.62 4.62 -15.17
CA VAL A 265 -3.08 4.38 -15.09
C VAL A 265 -3.70 5.19 -13.96
N ALA A 266 -3.07 5.22 -12.79
CA ALA A 266 -3.55 5.98 -11.63
C ALA A 266 -3.37 7.50 -11.81
N GLY A 267 -2.28 7.91 -12.43
CA GLY A 267 -2.01 9.32 -12.71
C GLY A 267 -2.23 10.23 -11.50
N SER A 268 -3.06 11.24 -11.68
CA SER A 268 -3.36 12.25 -10.64
C SER A 268 -4.20 11.74 -9.47
N GLN A 269 -4.76 10.53 -9.56
CA GLN A 269 -5.57 9.98 -8.46
C GLN A 269 -4.69 9.50 -7.29
N TYR A 270 -3.51 8.93 -7.57
CA TYR A 270 -2.60 8.48 -6.53
C TYR A 270 -1.49 9.51 -6.27
N GLU A 271 -1.55 10.17 -5.12
CA GLU A 271 -0.51 11.11 -4.71
C GLU A 271 0.85 10.40 -4.52
N SER A 272 0.82 9.17 -4.02
CA SER A 272 2.02 8.35 -3.84
C SER A 272 1.81 6.90 -4.24
N ILE A 273 2.86 6.32 -4.79
CA ILE A 273 2.94 4.87 -5.08
C ILE A 273 4.23 4.34 -4.48
N GLY A 274 4.10 3.20 -3.79
CA GLY A 274 5.22 2.45 -3.22
C GLY A 274 5.53 1.19 -4.01
N CYS A 275 6.72 0.62 -3.74
CA CYS A 275 7.12 -0.70 -4.22
C CYS A 275 7.66 -1.52 -3.05
N HIS A 276 7.28 -2.79 -2.99
CA HIS A 276 7.81 -3.70 -1.98
C HIS A 276 8.22 -5.05 -2.61
N PRO A 277 9.40 -5.61 -2.30
CA PRO A 277 10.48 -5.01 -1.51
C PRO A 277 10.95 -3.68 -2.09
N PRO A 278 11.42 -2.74 -1.25
CA PRO A 278 11.91 -1.46 -1.72
C PRO A 278 13.21 -1.65 -2.51
N VAL A 279 13.23 -1.14 -3.74
CA VAL A 279 14.40 -1.13 -4.62
C VAL A 279 14.58 0.25 -5.23
N GLU A 280 15.82 0.69 -5.42
CA GLU A 280 16.14 2.00 -5.99
C GLU A 280 15.48 2.21 -7.36
N ARG A 281 15.49 1.18 -8.23
CA ARG A 281 14.93 1.24 -9.58
C ARG A 281 13.44 1.61 -9.59
N ALA A 282 12.68 1.26 -8.55
CA ALA A 282 11.26 1.62 -8.45
C ALA A 282 11.03 3.13 -8.54
N LEU A 283 11.96 3.95 -8.03
CA LEU A 283 11.86 5.42 -8.09
C LEU A 283 11.98 5.95 -9.53
N TYR A 284 12.60 5.19 -10.42
CA TYR A 284 12.71 5.51 -11.85
C TYR A 284 11.64 4.83 -12.70
N ALA A 285 10.82 3.95 -12.08
CA ALA A 285 9.70 3.27 -12.71
C ALA A 285 8.33 3.78 -12.21
N GLY A 286 8.29 4.92 -11.50
CA GLY A 286 7.05 5.58 -11.12
C GLY A 286 6.71 5.58 -9.63
N ALA A 287 7.50 4.95 -8.75
CA ALA A 287 7.35 5.11 -7.31
C ALA A 287 7.88 6.47 -6.84
N ASN A 288 7.29 7.00 -5.78
CA ASN A 288 7.76 8.17 -5.04
C ASN A 288 7.62 7.99 -3.52
N SER A 289 7.39 6.75 -3.07
CA SER A 289 7.25 6.41 -1.65
C SER A 289 8.10 5.19 -1.33
N LEU A 290 8.83 5.26 -0.21
CA LEU A 290 9.62 4.16 0.33
C LEU A 290 9.15 3.83 1.73
N THR A 291 9.05 2.53 2.04
CA THR A 291 8.67 2.05 3.36
C THR A 291 9.89 1.50 4.10
N VAL A 292 10.09 1.97 5.32
CA VAL A 292 11.04 1.43 6.30
C VAL A 292 10.26 0.71 7.39
N GLU A 293 10.79 -0.39 7.92
CA GLU A 293 10.02 -1.29 8.78
C GLU A 293 10.69 -1.51 10.14
N ALA A 294 9.87 -1.58 11.18
CA ALA A 294 10.25 -1.95 12.54
C ALA A 294 9.20 -2.90 13.13
N GLY A 295 9.59 -3.65 14.15
CA GLY A 295 8.70 -4.62 14.80
C GLY A 295 8.40 -5.82 13.91
N ALA A 296 7.21 -6.36 14.02
CA ALA A 296 6.80 -7.60 13.37
C ALA A 296 6.40 -7.43 11.89
N ASN A 297 6.80 -8.36 11.02
CA ASN A 297 6.38 -8.40 9.62
C ASN A 297 5.77 -9.75 9.23
N PRO A 298 4.79 -9.79 8.32
CA PRO A 298 4.11 -11.03 7.88
C PRO A 298 5.01 -12.02 7.12
N ARG A 299 6.28 -11.73 6.93
CA ARG A 299 7.29 -12.57 6.29
C ARG A 299 8.46 -12.92 7.22
N ASP A 300 8.41 -12.48 8.47
CA ASP A 300 9.41 -12.82 9.47
C ASP A 300 9.19 -14.24 9.99
N VAL A 301 10.27 -14.97 10.18
CA VAL A 301 10.27 -16.32 10.79
C VAL A 301 10.72 -16.30 12.24
N GLU A 302 11.30 -15.19 12.68
CA GLU A 302 11.73 -14.94 14.05
C GLU A 302 11.30 -13.51 14.45
N PRO A 303 10.99 -13.27 15.74
CA PRO A 303 10.72 -11.92 16.19
C PRO A 303 11.97 -11.08 15.96
N GLY A 304 11.81 -9.93 15.37
CA GLY A 304 12.93 -9.06 15.04
C GLY A 304 13.62 -8.57 16.31
N ALA A 305 14.86 -8.96 16.49
CA ALA A 305 15.72 -8.49 17.57
C ALA A 305 16.13 -7.02 17.38
N GLU A 306 16.06 -6.52 16.15
CA GLU A 306 16.40 -5.15 15.79
C GLU A 306 15.15 -4.40 15.30
N PRO A 307 14.93 -3.15 15.79
CA PRO A 307 13.77 -2.36 15.40
C PRO A 307 13.75 -1.96 13.92
N TRP A 308 14.86 -2.12 13.21
CA TRP A 308 15.03 -1.64 11.83
C TRP A 308 15.40 -2.80 10.92
N LYS A 309 14.45 -3.22 10.07
CA LYS A 309 14.64 -4.24 9.07
C LYS A 309 14.71 -3.62 7.67
N GLY A 310 15.67 -4.05 6.88
CA GLY A 310 15.88 -3.54 5.54
C GLY A 310 16.78 -2.31 5.54
N PHE A 311 16.25 -1.13 5.29
CA PHE A 311 17.03 0.10 5.23
C PHE A 311 16.42 1.20 6.12
N THR A 312 17.26 2.17 6.48
CA THR A 312 16.94 3.25 7.41
C THR A 312 16.20 4.41 6.72
N VAL A 313 15.58 5.28 7.53
CA VAL A 313 14.99 6.55 7.04
C VAL A 313 16.03 7.41 6.30
N ALA A 314 17.27 7.42 6.79
CA ALA A 314 18.36 8.19 6.16
C ALA A 314 18.72 7.64 4.77
N GLU A 315 18.80 6.31 4.62
CA GLU A 315 19.04 5.67 3.34
C GLU A 315 17.86 5.88 2.38
N ALA A 316 16.62 5.72 2.86
CA ALA A 316 15.42 6.01 2.08
C ALA A 316 15.41 7.46 1.57
N LYS A 317 15.78 8.41 2.42
CA LYS A 317 15.93 9.82 2.04
C LYS A 317 16.98 10.02 0.96
N GLY A 318 18.14 9.39 1.12
CA GLY A 318 19.22 9.47 0.12
C GLY A 318 18.81 8.92 -1.24
N LEU A 319 18.05 7.81 -1.28
CA LEU A 319 17.54 7.24 -2.53
C LEU A 319 16.52 8.16 -3.21
N LEU A 320 15.59 8.73 -2.44
CA LEU A 320 14.59 9.68 -2.97
C LEU A 320 15.27 10.93 -3.52
N GLU A 321 16.21 11.53 -2.78
CA GLU A 321 16.96 12.70 -3.23
C GLU A 321 17.79 12.42 -4.50
N LYS A 322 18.41 11.24 -4.60
CA LYS A 322 19.12 10.78 -5.79
C LYS A 322 18.21 10.66 -7.00
N ALA A 323 16.97 10.22 -6.80
CA ALA A 323 15.95 10.12 -7.84
C ALA A 323 15.25 11.45 -8.15
N GLY A 324 15.66 12.57 -7.53
CA GLY A 324 15.12 13.90 -7.79
C GLY A 324 13.91 14.29 -6.93
N PHE A 325 13.54 13.47 -5.93
CA PHE A 325 12.44 13.78 -5.03
C PHE A 325 12.92 14.48 -3.76
N ALA A 326 12.28 15.60 -3.41
CA ALA A 326 12.45 16.24 -2.12
C ALA A 326 11.60 15.55 -1.05
N VAL A 327 12.20 15.09 0.04
CA VAL A 327 11.45 14.53 1.15
C VAL A 327 10.80 15.64 1.95
N ARG A 328 9.49 15.61 2.11
CA ARG A 328 8.78 16.54 3.01
C ARG A 328 9.08 16.12 4.45
N LEU A 329 9.76 16.98 5.15
CA LEU A 329 9.89 16.84 6.60
C LEU A 329 8.50 17.06 7.25
N PRO A 330 8.20 16.38 8.35
CA PRO A 330 6.98 16.65 9.11
C PRO A 330 6.90 18.13 9.47
N ASN A 331 5.80 18.78 9.09
CA ASN A 331 5.55 20.15 9.53
C ASN A 331 4.97 20.07 10.95
N PRO A 332 5.41 20.85 11.93
CA PRO A 332 4.88 20.82 13.29
C PRO A 332 3.43 21.30 13.42
N GLU A 333 2.84 21.88 12.37
CA GLU A 333 1.43 22.23 12.40
C GLU A 333 0.55 21.02 12.06
N PRO A 334 -0.48 20.70 12.86
CA PRO A 334 -1.40 19.60 12.56
C PRO A 334 -2.04 19.83 11.19
N ARG A 335 -1.94 18.87 10.28
CA ARG A 335 -2.76 18.89 9.07
C ARG A 335 -4.23 18.82 9.50
N VAL A 336 -4.96 19.88 9.26
CA VAL A 336 -6.41 19.78 9.19
C VAL A 336 -6.69 18.82 8.04
N CYS A 337 -7.35 17.70 8.34
CA CYS A 337 -7.75 16.73 7.34
C CYS A 337 -8.40 17.49 6.17
N PRO A 338 -7.96 17.32 4.93
CA PRO A 338 -8.63 17.98 3.82
C PRO A 338 -10.08 17.55 3.86
N THR A 339 -10.99 18.53 3.88
CA THR A 339 -12.43 18.30 3.78
C THR A 339 -12.68 17.22 2.75
N PRO A 340 -13.56 16.23 3.03
CA PRO A 340 -13.83 15.14 2.08
C PRO A 340 -14.03 15.77 0.70
N ARG A 341 -13.30 15.31 -0.30
CA ARG A 341 -13.54 15.72 -1.68
C ARG A 341 -14.92 15.18 -2.04
N LEU A 342 -15.96 15.97 -1.80
CA LEU A 342 -17.29 15.71 -2.30
C LEU A 342 -17.15 15.56 -3.81
N ARG A 343 -17.13 14.31 -4.28
CA ARG A 343 -17.29 14.04 -5.70
C ARG A 343 -18.69 14.48 -6.07
N THR A 344 -18.80 15.55 -6.82
CA THR A 344 -20.01 15.94 -7.55
C THR A 344 -20.24 14.92 -8.66
N GLY A 345 -20.87 13.83 -8.30
CA GLY A 345 -21.34 12.78 -9.18
C GLY A 345 -22.49 12.10 -8.48
N GLU A 346 -23.69 12.65 -8.65
CA GLU A 346 -24.94 12.03 -8.22
C GLU A 346 -25.06 10.64 -8.89
N ARG A 347 -24.77 9.59 -8.13
CA ARG A 347 -25.32 8.26 -8.43
C ARG A 347 -26.61 8.13 -7.66
N THR A 348 -27.73 8.29 -8.35
CA THR A 348 -29.04 7.90 -7.85
C THR A 348 -29.03 6.44 -7.41
N PRO A 349 -29.49 6.11 -6.19
CA PRO A 349 -29.58 4.73 -5.77
C PRO A 349 -30.59 3.99 -6.65
N LYS A 350 -30.17 2.87 -7.25
CA LYS A 350 -31.12 1.93 -7.86
C LYS A 350 -32.00 1.34 -6.76
N PRO A 351 -33.32 1.21 -6.99
CA PRO A 351 -34.23 0.67 -5.99
C PRO A 351 -33.91 -0.81 -5.72
N SER A 352 -33.81 -1.15 -4.44
CA SER A 352 -33.64 -2.50 -3.94
C SER A 352 -34.77 -3.40 -4.43
N GLY A 353 -34.43 -4.31 -5.36
CA GLY A 353 -35.30 -5.46 -5.67
C GLY A 353 -35.30 -6.39 -4.47
N ARG A 354 -36.47 -6.63 -3.89
CA ARG A 354 -36.71 -7.67 -2.90
C ARG A 354 -36.45 -9.03 -3.56
N CYS A 355 -35.60 -9.82 -2.98
CA CYS A 355 -35.64 -11.26 -3.17
C CYS A 355 -36.39 -11.90 -2.00
N CYS A 356 -37.42 -12.66 -2.38
CA CYS A 356 -38.08 -13.63 -1.50
C CYS A 356 -37.16 -14.79 -1.16
#